data_e6f79a8398d99c2b3118b617ffc5c6c7
#
_entry.id   e6f79a8398d99c2b3118b617ffc5c6c7
#
_cell.length_a   1.000
_cell.length_b   1.000
_cell.length_c   1.000
_cell.angle_alpha   90.00
_cell.angle_beta   90.00
_cell.angle_gamma   90.00
#
_symmetry.space_group_name_H-M   'P 1'
#
loop_
_entity.id
_entity.type
_entity.pdbx_description
1 polymer ?
#
loop_
_entity_poly.entity_id
_entity_poly.type
_entity_poly.pdbx_seq_one_letter_code
_entity_poly.pdbx_strand_id
1 'polypeptide(L)'
;MKRIMSTIVALVLCLMLCQAQIINADQLSSPIVTDNSVEVCLNSRYSQHSLSGSASDQQISNIVWAAGRAPFMGTHRDIYLLTPTATYLYDPNSHSLTWHSNQARDDGAFAIRYESELDFDTGVSFMPALLASVSLCNSTESPVASCPKGIGYPKARLIFGVQSGSGLTAKLAVHSSVPESEPGWLPDPSTTGDNRLEEVLANLNYVSSFAQTNLTLQQISQILWAGYGCTDHTPSGKAGLTVPSAWANYYLTRSIYLANENGVYRYHNRNPGTNLNTRDHRIEQIDSSSAGRGGPRPADARGRLQSAVSGLPQAPCYIILCLDSSYVGQEYAILETGFVAGNMLIQATAIDLGCHFNPALTSTEQKSIQSATNIPASHNPQAIVSIGSIEVLVPISVALQGDARPDIGWAVPLTVKFFTPGADILNDTPAYEFTLTTTKSATGNVAVCEATSVAPGTYDITVLGESTLMNAKRNVVISAPQTSVDLGTLLEGDANNDNVVNFGDCAIMSTCWLASKDLAKYDARTDFDRNGFINLADLCLLAANWLRSSPIEITP
;
A
#
# COMPACT_ATOMS: atom_id res chain seq x y z
N MET A 1 10.60 14.30 70.23
CA MET A 1 9.63 14.86 69.27
C MET A 1 10.27 15.39 67.98
N LYS A 2 11.27 16.30 67.98
CA LYS A 2 11.87 16.83 66.70
C LYS A 2 12.46 15.76 65.76
N ARG A 3 13.13 14.71 66.28
CA ARG A 3 13.70 13.63 65.44
C ARG A 3 12.64 12.71 64.85
N ILE A 4 11.55 12.43 65.53
CA ILE A 4 10.44 11.62 65.06
C ILE A 4 9.68 12.35 63.95
N MET A 5 9.47 13.68 64.11
CA MET A 5 8.85 14.50 63.09
C MET A 5 9.72 14.61 61.81
N SER A 6 11.05 14.72 61.95
CA SER A 6 11.97 14.73 60.80
C SER A 6 11.95 13.42 60.02
N THR A 7 11.87 12.27 60.71
CA THR A 7 11.81 10.96 60.09
C THR A 7 10.46 10.72 59.40
N ILE A 8 9.35 11.16 60.00
CA ILE A 8 8.02 11.10 59.39
C ILE A 8 7.92 12.01 58.17
N VAL A 9 8.48 13.24 58.22
CA VAL A 9 8.51 14.14 57.08
C VAL A 9 9.38 13.60 55.93
N ALA A 10 10.53 12.98 56.26
CA ALA A 10 11.37 12.32 55.23
C ALA A 10 10.67 11.06 54.62
N LEU A 11 9.95 10.28 55.45
CA LEU A 11 9.21 9.12 54.95
C LEU A 11 7.99 9.54 54.10
N VAL A 12 7.30 10.62 54.48
CA VAL A 12 6.18 11.19 53.70
C VAL A 12 6.69 11.83 52.43
N LEU A 13 7.85 12.52 52.47
CA LEU A 13 8.48 13.05 51.24
C LEU A 13 8.96 11.91 50.34
N CYS A 14 9.52 10.82 50.89
CA CYS A 14 9.92 9.66 50.13
C CYS A 14 8.71 8.90 49.55
N LEU A 15 7.61 8.79 50.29
CA LEU A 15 6.33 8.28 49.82
C LEU A 15 5.67 9.20 48.79
N MET A 16 5.76 10.51 48.95
CA MET A 16 5.27 11.46 47.96
C MET A 16 6.16 11.47 46.70
N LEU A 17 7.47 11.29 46.83
CA LEU A 17 8.37 11.10 45.70
C LEU A 17 8.19 9.74 45.02
N CYS A 18 7.82 8.69 45.79
CA CYS A 18 7.40 7.40 45.20
C CYS A 18 5.98 7.43 44.61
N GLN A 19 5.09 8.30 45.12
CA GLN A 19 3.75 8.48 44.54
C GLN A 19 3.70 9.52 43.42
N ALA A 20 4.75 10.34 43.24
CA ALA A 20 4.85 11.28 42.13
C ALA A 20 5.27 10.63 40.80
N GLN A 21 5.42 9.33 40.74
CA GLN A 21 5.44 8.55 39.51
C GLN A 21 4.11 7.80 39.27
N ILE A 22 2.99 8.45 39.52
CA ILE A 22 1.78 8.18 38.75
C ILE A 22 2.05 8.88 37.40
N ILE A 23 2.72 8.17 36.54
CA ILE A 23 2.99 8.61 35.19
C ILE A 23 1.64 8.70 34.49
N ASN A 24 1.16 9.93 34.28
CA ASN A 24 0.34 10.23 33.11
C ASN A 24 1.02 9.57 31.92
N ALA A 25 0.26 9.02 30.98
CA ALA A 25 0.82 8.40 29.78
C ALA A 25 1.97 9.27 29.24
N ASP A 26 3.20 8.75 29.28
CA ASP A 26 4.38 9.50 28.83
C ASP A 26 4.30 9.63 27.32
N GLN A 27 4.04 10.85 26.85
CA GLN A 27 4.05 11.16 25.43
C GLN A 27 5.47 10.99 24.91
N LEU A 28 5.63 10.13 23.91
CA LEU A 28 6.88 9.95 23.21
C LEU A 28 7.16 11.12 22.26
N SER A 29 8.44 11.39 21.98
CA SER A 29 8.83 12.36 20.97
C SER A 29 8.32 11.90 19.59
N SER A 30 7.97 12.86 18.73
CA SER A 30 7.57 12.53 17.36
C SER A 30 8.67 11.76 16.64
N PRO A 31 8.33 10.71 15.86
CA PRO A 31 9.31 9.98 15.07
C PRO A 31 9.97 10.92 14.05
N ILE A 32 11.25 10.73 13.84
CA ILE A 32 12.00 11.44 12.79
C ILE A 32 12.01 10.62 11.50
N VAL A 33 12.03 11.31 10.37
CA VAL A 33 12.20 10.70 9.05
C VAL A 33 13.69 10.68 8.73
N THR A 34 14.20 9.53 8.35
CA THR A 34 15.59 9.33 7.89
C THR A 34 15.69 9.49 6.37
N ASP A 35 16.90 9.41 5.82
CA ASP A 35 17.12 9.42 4.37
C ASP A 35 17.17 8.01 3.76
N ASN A 36 16.84 6.97 4.55
CA ASN A 36 16.89 5.60 4.09
C ASN A 36 15.56 5.17 3.44
N SER A 37 15.65 4.69 2.20
CA SER A 37 14.50 4.11 1.51
C SER A 37 14.14 2.73 2.04
N VAL A 38 12.94 2.27 1.70
CA VAL A 38 12.46 0.91 2.03
C VAL A 38 13.43 -0.15 1.50
N GLU A 39 13.89 -0.01 0.27
CA GLU A 39 14.78 -0.97 -0.39
C GLU A 39 16.15 -1.05 0.28
N VAL A 40 16.71 0.10 0.67
CA VAL A 40 17.96 0.16 1.44
C VAL A 40 17.81 -0.56 2.78
N CYS A 41 16.70 -0.32 3.49
CA CYS A 41 16.44 -0.97 4.77
C CYS A 41 16.26 -2.49 4.62
N LEU A 42 15.52 -2.95 3.60
CA LEU A 42 15.33 -4.37 3.30
C LEU A 42 16.64 -5.07 2.96
N ASN A 43 17.45 -4.46 2.08
CA ASN A 43 18.73 -5.05 1.65
C ASN A 43 19.79 -5.06 2.77
N SER A 44 19.74 -4.08 3.68
CA SER A 44 20.72 -3.92 4.77
C SER A 44 20.32 -4.64 6.06
N ARG A 45 19.08 -5.13 6.18
CA ARG A 45 18.58 -5.78 7.38
C ARG A 45 19.31 -7.11 7.66
N TYR A 46 19.81 -7.27 8.85
CA TYR A 46 20.34 -8.54 9.36
C TYR A 46 20.04 -8.68 10.87
N SER A 47 20.25 -9.88 11.42
CA SER A 47 19.98 -10.16 12.83
C SER A 47 21.29 -10.34 13.59
N GLN A 48 21.39 -9.73 14.78
CA GLN A 48 22.52 -9.86 15.70
C GLN A 48 22.18 -10.77 16.88
N HIS A 49 23.15 -11.53 17.35
CA HIS A 49 22.99 -12.42 18.49
C HIS A 49 23.51 -11.83 19.80
N SER A 50 24.43 -10.89 19.75
CA SER A 50 25.00 -10.21 20.91
C SER A 50 24.59 -8.75 20.89
N LEU A 51 23.64 -8.38 21.74
CA LEU A 51 23.10 -7.04 21.85
C LEU A 51 23.49 -6.45 23.20
N SER A 52 23.96 -5.20 23.21
CA SER A 52 24.34 -4.49 24.41
C SER A 52 24.10 -2.98 24.25
N GLY A 53 24.42 -2.22 25.26
CA GLY A 53 24.34 -0.76 25.22
C GLY A 53 22.98 -0.19 25.58
N SER A 54 22.82 1.10 25.33
CA SER A 54 21.59 1.87 25.57
C SER A 54 21.14 2.55 24.29
N ALA A 55 19.85 2.58 24.03
CA ALA A 55 19.25 3.35 22.97
C ALA A 55 18.85 4.73 23.48
N SER A 56 18.88 5.76 22.63
CA SER A 56 18.33 7.07 22.97
C SER A 56 16.79 7.04 22.97
N ASP A 57 16.17 7.98 23.67
CA ASP A 57 14.71 8.11 23.71
C ASP A 57 14.12 8.29 22.29
N GLN A 58 14.82 9.00 21.41
CA GLN A 58 14.40 9.16 20.01
C GLN A 58 14.45 7.86 19.22
N GLN A 59 15.49 7.03 19.44
CA GLN A 59 15.57 5.70 18.77
C GLN A 59 14.47 4.78 19.26
N ILE A 60 14.21 4.76 20.57
CA ILE A 60 13.09 3.99 21.15
C ILE A 60 11.77 4.48 20.56
N SER A 61 11.56 5.80 20.54
CA SER A 61 10.34 6.41 20.00
C SER A 61 10.08 5.99 18.54
N ASN A 62 11.06 6.13 17.66
CA ASN A 62 10.92 5.74 16.24
C ASN A 62 10.57 4.25 16.08
N ILE A 63 11.26 3.38 16.80
CA ILE A 63 11.07 1.92 16.68
C ILE A 63 9.70 1.50 17.25
N VAL A 64 9.30 2.05 18.38
CA VAL A 64 7.99 1.78 18.98
C VAL A 64 6.85 2.33 18.12
N TRP A 65 7.05 3.53 17.53
CA TRP A 65 6.10 4.09 16.57
C TRP A 65 5.92 3.15 15.36
N ALA A 66 7.02 2.70 14.77
CA ALA A 66 6.99 1.77 13.65
C ALA A 66 6.30 0.45 14.01
N ALA A 67 6.53 -0.08 15.22
CA ALA A 67 5.87 -1.28 15.73
C ALA A 67 4.34 -1.21 15.69
N GLY A 68 3.78 -0.01 15.82
CA GLY A 68 2.34 0.24 15.77
C GLY A 68 1.76 0.44 14.36
N ARG A 69 2.56 0.39 13.27
CA ARG A 69 2.08 0.74 11.92
C ARG A 69 1.45 -0.39 11.14
N ALA A 70 1.76 -1.63 11.45
CA ALA A 70 1.18 -2.77 10.74
C ALA A 70 -0.35 -2.82 10.87
N PRO A 71 -1.09 -3.20 9.80
CA PRO A 71 -2.53 -3.39 9.88
C PRO A 71 -2.86 -4.48 10.90
N PHE A 72 -3.96 -4.30 11.61
CA PHE A 72 -4.42 -5.25 12.61
C PHE A 72 -5.29 -6.34 11.95
N MET A 73 -4.96 -7.61 12.19
CA MET A 73 -5.63 -8.76 11.55
C MET A 73 -6.26 -9.73 12.53
N GLY A 74 -6.30 -9.42 13.80
CA GLY A 74 -6.87 -10.26 14.85
C GLY A 74 -7.97 -9.55 15.62
N THR A 75 -8.35 -10.13 16.76
CA THR A 75 -9.27 -9.53 17.73
C THR A 75 -8.53 -8.80 18.85
N HIS A 76 -7.24 -9.12 19.03
CA HIS A 76 -6.42 -8.57 20.10
C HIS A 76 -4.95 -8.44 19.67
N ARG A 77 -4.37 -7.26 19.86
CA ARG A 77 -2.94 -7.00 19.75
C ARG A 77 -2.54 -5.90 20.74
N ASP A 78 -1.75 -6.28 21.73
CA ASP A 78 -1.07 -5.33 22.61
C ASP A 78 0.42 -5.25 22.27
N ILE A 79 0.96 -4.05 22.38
CA ILE A 79 2.38 -3.76 22.12
C ILE A 79 3.00 -3.24 23.41
N TYR A 80 4.01 -3.94 23.91
CA TYR A 80 4.71 -3.58 25.11
C TYR A 80 6.15 -3.19 24.83
N LEU A 81 6.58 -2.06 25.42
CA LEU A 81 7.98 -1.68 25.50
C LEU A 81 8.57 -2.19 26.83
N LEU A 82 9.60 -3.03 26.74
CA LEU A 82 10.36 -3.52 27.88
C LEU A 82 11.69 -2.76 27.96
N THR A 83 11.86 -1.99 29.01
CA THR A 83 13.07 -1.22 29.30
C THR A 83 13.95 -1.94 30.35
N PRO A 84 15.13 -1.42 30.70
CA PRO A 84 15.93 -1.96 31.78
C PRO A 84 15.26 -1.99 33.16
N THR A 85 14.23 -1.20 33.36
CA THR A 85 13.60 -0.99 34.68
C THR A 85 12.13 -1.39 34.77
N ALA A 86 11.40 -1.34 33.66
CA ALA A 86 9.96 -1.56 33.66
C ALA A 86 9.42 -1.97 32.28
N THR A 87 8.19 -2.41 32.25
CA THR A 87 7.40 -2.68 31.05
C THR A 87 6.28 -1.65 30.95
N TYR A 88 6.08 -1.11 29.75
CA TYR A 88 5.05 -0.14 29.40
C TYR A 88 4.16 -0.68 28.30
N LEU A 89 2.86 -0.42 28.40
CA LEU A 89 1.91 -0.62 27.30
C LEU A 89 2.00 0.58 26.35
N TYR A 90 2.15 0.34 25.08
CA TYR A 90 2.20 1.36 24.04
C TYR A 90 0.84 1.56 23.38
N ASP A 91 0.40 2.80 23.29
CA ASP A 91 -0.77 3.22 22.50
C ASP A 91 -0.31 3.83 21.16
N PRO A 92 -0.54 3.13 20.02
CA PRO A 92 -0.14 3.65 18.70
C PRO A 92 -0.95 4.85 18.22
N ASN A 93 -2.14 5.12 18.77
CA ASN A 93 -2.98 6.24 18.37
C ASN A 93 -2.51 7.56 18.98
N SER A 94 -2.15 7.54 20.26
CA SER A 94 -1.64 8.70 20.97
C SER A 94 -0.12 8.79 20.99
N HIS A 95 0.59 7.76 20.48
CA HIS A 95 2.04 7.61 20.55
C HIS A 95 2.57 7.80 21.97
N SER A 96 1.99 7.11 22.93
CA SER A 96 2.28 7.25 24.34
C SER A 96 2.48 5.92 25.06
N LEU A 97 3.14 5.96 26.20
CA LEU A 97 3.44 4.82 27.05
C LEU A 97 2.67 4.91 28.37
N THR A 98 2.04 3.82 28.77
CA THR A 98 1.44 3.67 30.11
C THR A 98 2.19 2.60 30.87
N TRP A 99 2.63 2.89 32.09
CA TRP A 99 3.29 1.91 32.94
C TRP A 99 2.41 0.67 33.12
N HIS A 100 3.00 -0.50 32.91
CA HIS A 100 2.31 -1.78 33.02
C HIS A 100 2.81 -2.62 34.20
N SER A 101 4.13 -2.78 34.34
CA SER A 101 4.70 -3.61 35.40
C SER A 101 6.18 -3.32 35.63
N ASN A 102 6.73 -3.81 36.74
CA ASN A 102 8.15 -3.76 37.05
C ASN A 102 8.97 -4.84 36.35
N GLN A 103 8.38 -5.60 35.42
CA GLN A 103 9.12 -6.59 34.65
C GLN A 103 10.11 -5.89 33.72
N ALA A 104 11.38 -6.13 33.93
CA ALA A 104 12.46 -5.59 33.09
C ALA A 104 12.70 -6.48 31.86
N ARG A 105 13.44 -5.93 30.89
CA ARG A 105 13.94 -6.70 29.76
C ARG A 105 14.93 -7.80 30.19
N ASP A 106 15.09 -8.80 29.37
CA ASP A 106 16.03 -9.92 29.64
C ASP A 106 17.43 -9.63 29.11
N ASP A 107 17.55 -9.01 27.92
CA ASP A 107 18.82 -8.67 27.26
C ASP A 107 18.66 -7.47 26.30
N GLY A 108 19.76 -6.97 25.70
CA GLY A 108 19.78 -5.81 24.82
C GLY A 108 19.55 -4.47 25.52
N ALA A 109 19.27 -3.41 24.78
CA ALA A 109 18.96 -2.10 25.29
C ALA A 109 17.50 -1.97 25.72
N PHE A 110 16.59 -2.50 24.91
CA PHE A 110 15.16 -2.61 25.18
C PHE A 110 14.56 -3.75 24.35
N ALA A 111 13.31 -4.09 24.60
CA ALA A 111 12.58 -5.07 23.78
C ALA A 111 11.16 -4.58 23.48
N ILE A 112 10.61 -5.03 22.35
CA ILE A 112 9.19 -4.88 22.03
C ILE A 112 8.57 -6.28 22.11
N ARG A 113 7.50 -6.41 22.87
CA ARG A 113 6.71 -7.62 23.00
C ARG A 113 5.33 -7.40 22.42
N TYR A 114 4.89 -8.32 21.57
CA TYR A 114 3.53 -8.37 21.08
C TYR A 114 2.74 -9.45 21.80
N GLU A 115 1.52 -9.14 22.13
CA GLU A 115 0.51 -10.10 22.56
C GLU A 115 -0.62 -10.07 21.52
N SER A 116 -0.68 -11.10 20.68
CA SER A 116 -1.67 -11.25 19.61
C SER A 116 -2.16 -12.70 19.57
N GLU A 117 -3.36 -12.90 19.04
CA GLU A 117 -3.96 -14.22 18.86
C GLU A 117 -3.39 -14.98 17.67
N LEU A 118 -2.73 -14.28 16.73
CA LEU A 118 -2.20 -14.85 15.51
C LEU A 118 -0.69 -14.62 15.40
N ASP A 119 0.09 -15.70 15.29
CA ASP A 119 1.54 -15.60 15.01
C ASP A 119 1.81 -14.88 13.69
N PHE A 120 0.94 -15.03 12.69
CA PHE A 120 1.02 -14.30 11.42
C PHE A 120 0.92 -12.78 11.65
N ASP A 121 -0.06 -12.32 12.45
CA ASP A 121 -0.22 -10.89 12.80
C ASP A 121 1.01 -10.34 13.52
N THR A 122 1.56 -11.13 14.44
CA THR A 122 2.81 -10.80 15.13
C THR A 122 3.97 -10.67 14.13
N GLY A 123 4.07 -11.58 13.16
CA GLY A 123 5.09 -11.53 12.12
C GLY A 123 5.00 -10.27 11.27
N VAL A 124 3.82 -9.94 10.77
CA VAL A 124 3.60 -8.70 10.02
C VAL A 124 3.99 -7.47 10.86
N SER A 125 3.64 -7.46 12.15
CA SER A 125 3.90 -6.34 13.07
C SER A 125 5.38 -6.15 13.40
N PHE A 126 6.19 -7.20 13.33
CA PHE A 126 7.62 -7.12 13.59
C PHE A 126 8.40 -6.37 12.50
N MET A 127 7.97 -6.47 11.25
CA MET A 127 8.75 -5.94 10.12
C MET A 127 8.92 -4.43 10.16
N PRO A 128 7.89 -3.59 10.40
CA PRO A 128 8.07 -2.16 10.55
C PRO A 128 9.13 -1.79 11.61
N ALA A 129 9.08 -2.42 12.79
CA ALA A 129 10.03 -2.16 13.87
C ALA A 129 11.46 -2.59 13.52
N LEU A 130 11.60 -3.75 12.86
CA LEU A 130 12.90 -4.25 12.37
C LEU A 130 13.50 -3.31 11.33
N LEU A 131 12.73 -2.85 10.36
CA LEU A 131 13.20 -1.94 9.32
C LEU A 131 13.50 -0.55 9.89
N ALA A 132 12.69 -0.04 10.83
CA ALA A 132 12.97 1.22 11.50
C ALA A 132 14.29 1.18 12.29
N SER A 133 14.65 0.05 12.89
CA SER A 133 15.96 -0.10 13.52
C SER A 133 17.12 -0.01 12.52
N VAL A 134 16.92 -0.50 11.31
CA VAL A 134 17.90 -0.38 10.22
C VAL A 134 17.96 1.04 9.69
N SER A 135 16.81 1.69 9.51
CA SER A 135 16.69 3.07 9.05
C SER A 135 17.45 4.06 9.96
N LEU A 136 17.45 3.81 11.27
CA LEU A 136 18.17 4.62 12.26
C LEU A 136 19.68 4.33 12.31
N CYS A 137 20.15 3.34 11.53
CA CYS A 137 21.58 3.03 11.45
C CYS A 137 22.34 4.17 10.80
N ASN A 138 23.21 4.81 11.55
CA ASN A 138 24.23 5.69 11.01
C ASN A 138 25.60 4.99 11.06
N SER A 139 26.63 5.62 10.52
CA SER A 139 27.96 5.02 10.41
C SER A 139 28.67 4.75 11.75
N THR A 140 28.14 5.22 12.88
CA THR A 140 28.81 5.19 14.19
C THR A 140 28.03 4.49 15.28
N GLU A 141 26.70 4.56 15.28
CA GLU A 141 25.84 3.94 16.30
C GLU A 141 24.55 3.45 15.64
N SER A 142 24.27 2.19 15.76
CA SER A 142 23.11 1.59 15.10
C SER A 142 22.32 0.75 16.08
N PRO A 143 21.04 1.02 16.31
CA PRO A 143 20.17 0.05 16.93
C PRO A 143 20.02 -1.14 15.99
N VAL A 144 20.32 -2.33 16.49
CA VAL A 144 20.21 -3.57 15.72
C VAL A 144 19.22 -4.47 16.40
N ALA A 145 18.30 -5.04 15.62
CA ALA A 145 17.35 -6.01 16.11
C ALA A 145 17.91 -7.43 16.03
N SER A 146 17.65 -8.23 17.06
CA SER A 146 17.87 -9.67 16.99
C SER A 146 16.69 -10.36 16.31
N CYS A 147 16.91 -11.60 15.88
CA CYS A 147 15.79 -12.50 15.61
C CYS A 147 14.82 -12.53 16.80
N PRO A 148 13.53 -12.66 16.57
CA PRO A 148 12.55 -12.83 17.64
C PRO A 148 12.93 -13.96 18.56
N LYS A 149 12.87 -13.70 19.87
CA LYS A 149 13.06 -14.72 20.92
C LYS A 149 11.79 -14.85 21.76
N GLY A 150 11.54 -16.03 22.27
CA GLY A 150 10.39 -16.29 23.13
C GLY A 150 9.09 -16.23 22.35
N ILE A 151 9.09 -16.74 21.13
CA ILE A 151 7.88 -16.89 20.32
C ILE A 151 7.00 -17.93 20.98
N GLY A 152 5.74 -17.69 20.94
CA GLY A 152 4.69 -18.54 21.48
C GLY A 152 3.49 -17.68 21.80
N TYR A 153 2.33 -18.12 21.40
CA TYR A 153 1.08 -17.45 21.75
C TYR A 153 0.90 -17.39 23.27
N PRO A 154 0.48 -16.24 23.83
CA PRO A 154 0.19 -14.96 23.16
C PRO A 154 1.39 -14.00 23.07
N LYS A 155 2.61 -14.44 23.35
CA LYS A 155 3.77 -13.58 23.62
C LYS A 155 4.92 -13.86 22.68
N ALA A 156 5.25 -12.86 21.85
CA ALA A 156 6.47 -12.85 21.09
C ALA A 156 7.19 -11.51 21.24
N ARG A 157 8.52 -11.48 21.17
CA ARG A 157 9.30 -10.28 21.40
C ARG A 157 10.47 -10.12 20.44
N LEU A 158 10.72 -8.85 20.10
CA LEU A 158 11.93 -8.38 19.46
C LEU A 158 12.84 -7.73 20.49
N ILE A 159 14.12 -8.03 20.42
CA ILE A 159 15.13 -7.46 21.30
C ILE A 159 16.01 -6.53 20.46
N PHE A 160 16.22 -5.33 20.96
CA PHE A 160 17.05 -4.30 20.34
C PHE A 160 18.27 -4.01 21.21
N GLY A 161 19.37 -3.70 20.56
CA GLY A 161 20.61 -3.26 21.19
C GLY A 161 21.30 -2.23 20.33
N VAL A 162 22.36 -1.66 20.87
CA VAL A 162 23.22 -0.70 20.17
C VAL A 162 24.55 -1.38 19.90
N GLN A 163 25.03 -1.28 18.68
CA GLN A 163 26.34 -1.75 18.28
C GLN A 163 27.23 -0.55 17.97
N SER A 164 28.40 -0.47 18.59
CA SER A 164 29.43 0.51 18.24
C SER A 164 30.24 -0.01 17.02
N GLY A 165 30.39 0.82 16.00
CA GLY A 165 31.12 0.52 14.77
C GLY A 165 30.23 0.36 13.54
N SER A 166 30.84 0.28 12.36
CA SER A 166 30.11 0.07 11.11
C SER A 166 29.30 -1.23 11.18
N GLY A 167 27.97 -1.12 11.31
CA GLY A 167 27.08 -2.24 11.59
C GLY A 167 27.02 -3.33 10.51
N LEU A 168 27.58 -3.10 9.34
CA LEU A 168 27.65 -4.06 8.24
C LEU A 168 29.10 -4.49 8.06
N THR A 169 29.51 -5.51 8.80
CA THR A 169 30.78 -6.20 8.52
C THR A 169 30.62 -7.10 7.31
N ALA A 170 31.36 -6.78 6.26
CA ALA A 170 31.58 -7.58 5.05
C ALA A 170 30.28 -7.95 4.28
N LYS A 171 29.96 -7.17 3.28
CA LYS A 171 29.10 -7.60 2.17
C LYS A 171 29.83 -8.72 1.42
N LEU A 172 29.36 -9.96 1.58
CA LEU A 172 29.79 -11.02 0.69
C LEU A 172 28.98 -10.90 -0.60
N ALA A 173 29.64 -10.74 -1.73
CA ALA A 173 28.97 -10.75 -3.02
C ALA A 173 28.26 -12.11 -3.19
N VAL A 174 26.95 -12.06 -3.26
CA VAL A 174 26.15 -13.23 -3.64
C VAL A 174 26.21 -13.34 -5.15
N HIS A 175 26.94 -14.31 -5.67
CA HIS A 175 27.02 -14.53 -7.10
C HIS A 175 25.78 -15.30 -7.58
N SER A 176 25.17 -14.82 -8.64
CA SER A 176 24.21 -15.64 -9.39
C SER A 176 24.99 -16.75 -10.08
N SER A 177 24.63 -18.01 -9.85
CA SER A 177 25.12 -19.15 -10.63
C SER A 177 24.07 -19.66 -11.61
N VAL A 178 22.87 -19.10 -11.56
CA VAL A 178 21.83 -19.40 -12.54
C VAL A 178 21.99 -18.39 -13.68
N PRO A 179 22.23 -18.84 -14.92
CA PRO A 179 22.33 -17.94 -16.06
C PRO A 179 21.06 -17.14 -16.24
N GLU A 180 21.17 -15.84 -16.51
CA GLU A 180 20.03 -14.97 -16.83
C GLU A 180 19.24 -15.43 -18.07
N SER A 181 19.81 -16.36 -18.85
CA SER A 181 19.16 -17.04 -19.96
C SER A 181 18.14 -18.12 -19.56
N GLU A 182 18.08 -18.48 -18.26
CA GLU A 182 17.09 -19.46 -17.78
C GLU A 182 15.68 -18.88 -17.92
N PRO A 183 14.71 -19.71 -18.41
CA PRO A 183 13.33 -19.25 -18.56
C PRO A 183 12.73 -18.77 -17.24
N GLY A 184 12.05 -17.60 -17.29
CA GLY A 184 11.35 -17.05 -16.14
C GLY A 184 12.19 -16.19 -15.22
N TRP A 185 13.41 -15.81 -15.63
CA TRP A 185 14.21 -14.82 -14.91
C TRP A 185 13.45 -13.51 -14.79
N LEU A 186 13.38 -12.97 -13.58
CA LEU A 186 12.74 -11.69 -13.31
C LEU A 186 13.74 -10.55 -13.51
N PRO A 187 13.28 -9.34 -13.85
CA PRO A 187 14.11 -8.15 -13.83
C PRO A 187 14.78 -7.98 -12.45
N ASP A 188 16.00 -7.45 -12.42
CA ASP A 188 16.69 -7.17 -11.16
C ASP A 188 15.87 -6.23 -10.28
N PRO A 189 15.65 -6.59 -9.00
CA PRO A 189 14.99 -5.69 -8.07
C PRO A 189 15.87 -4.49 -7.76
N SER A 190 15.27 -3.32 -7.58
CA SER A 190 15.98 -2.18 -7.02
C SER A 190 16.31 -2.43 -5.55
N THR A 191 17.56 -2.18 -5.16
CA THR A 191 18.02 -2.17 -3.76
C THR A 191 18.14 -0.75 -3.21
N THR A 192 17.75 0.25 -3.99
CA THR A 192 17.65 1.67 -3.62
C THR A 192 16.32 2.21 -4.16
N GLY A 193 15.76 3.21 -3.50
CA GLY A 193 14.50 3.84 -3.89
C GLY A 193 14.41 5.27 -3.38
N ASP A 194 13.36 5.96 -3.76
CA ASP A 194 13.14 7.37 -3.41
C ASP A 194 12.22 7.53 -2.18
N ASN A 195 11.39 6.53 -1.87
CA ASN A 195 10.41 6.59 -0.81
C ASN A 195 11.04 6.21 0.54
N ARG A 196 11.09 7.17 1.46
CA ARG A 196 11.66 7.00 2.80
C ARG A 196 10.83 6.05 3.63
N LEU A 197 11.49 5.19 4.41
CA LEU A 197 10.80 4.16 5.17
C LEU A 197 9.72 4.72 6.09
N GLU A 198 10.01 5.77 6.85
CA GLU A 198 9.08 6.33 7.82
C GLU A 198 7.84 6.95 7.15
N GLU A 199 8.00 7.56 5.97
CA GLU A 199 6.89 8.10 5.16
C GLU A 199 5.98 6.98 4.65
N VAL A 200 6.58 5.88 4.19
CA VAL A 200 5.85 4.68 3.76
C VAL A 200 5.11 4.04 4.94
N LEU A 201 5.76 3.89 6.09
CA LEU A 201 5.14 3.32 7.29
C LEU A 201 4.00 4.17 7.84
N ALA A 202 4.06 5.50 7.66
CA ALA A 202 2.97 6.39 8.05
C ALA A 202 1.69 6.19 7.20
N ASN A 203 1.83 5.70 5.97
CA ASN A 203 0.76 5.66 4.96
C ASN A 203 0.67 4.29 4.26
N LEU A 204 0.66 3.19 5.01
CA LEU A 204 0.60 1.85 4.44
C LEU A 204 -0.68 1.63 3.62
N ASN A 205 -0.52 1.18 2.38
CA ASN A 205 -1.59 0.90 1.42
C ASN A 205 -2.22 -0.48 1.67
N TYR A 206 -2.81 -0.68 2.86
CA TYR A 206 -3.56 -1.90 3.18
C TYR A 206 -5.02 -1.73 2.75
N VAL A 207 -5.39 -2.32 1.61
CA VAL A 207 -6.67 -2.08 0.93
C VAL A 207 -7.34 -3.39 0.53
N SER A 208 -8.66 -3.38 0.37
CA SER A 208 -9.45 -4.54 -0.07
C SER A 208 -10.08 -4.36 -1.47
N SER A 209 -9.76 -3.27 -2.16
CA SER A 209 -10.21 -2.97 -3.51
C SER A 209 -9.01 -2.62 -4.40
N PHE A 210 -8.96 -3.18 -5.59
CA PHE A 210 -7.84 -3.05 -6.52
C PHE A 210 -8.34 -2.76 -7.93
N ALA A 211 -7.64 -1.86 -8.63
CA ALA A 211 -7.80 -1.73 -10.07
C ALA A 211 -7.40 -3.05 -10.76
N GLN A 212 -8.13 -3.40 -11.81
CA GLN A 212 -7.92 -4.67 -12.52
C GLN A 212 -6.78 -4.60 -13.56
N THR A 213 -5.93 -3.60 -13.46
CA THR A 213 -4.72 -3.45 -14.29
C THR A 213 -3.67 -4.47 -13.88
N ASN A 214 -3.15 -5.23 -14.82
CA ASN A 214 -2.11 -6.22 -14.57
C ASN A 214 -0.82 -5.56 -14.10
N LEU A 215 -0.11 -6.22 -13.19
CA LEU A 215 1.19 -5.77 -12.72
C LEU A 215 2.27 -6.02 -13.78
N THR A 216 3.23 -5.09 -13.87
CA THR A 216 4.44 -5.28 -14.67
C THR A 216 5.36 -6.32 -14.06
N LEU A 217 6.22 -6.95 -14.87
CA LEU A 217 7.24 -7.88 -14.36
C LEU A 217 8.20 -7.22 -13.36
N GLN A 218 8.48 -5.92 -13.51
CA GLN A 218 9.31 -5.18 -12.56
C GLN A 218 8.63 -5.04 -11.20
N GLN A 219 7.33 -4.73 -11.17
CA GLN A 219 6.56 -4.68 -9.92
C GLN A 219 6.49 -6.05 -9.24
N ILE A 220 6.25 -7.12 -10.01
CA ILE A 220 6.24 -8.50 -9.51
C ILE A 220 7.61 -8.86 -8.94
N SER A 221 8.68 -8.57 -9.67
CA SER A 221 10.06 -8.77 -9.23
C SER A 221 10.33 -8.10 -7.89
N GLN A 222 10.01 -6.82 -7.79
CA GLN A 222 10.26 -6.00 -6.60
C GLN A 222 9.51 -6.54 -5.37
N ILE A 223 8.24 -6.90 -5.52
CA ILE A 223 7.42 -7.47 -4.44
C ILE A 223 7.95 -8.83 -3.98
N LEU A 224 8.28 -9.73 -4.91
CA LEU A 224 8.80 -11.04 -4.57
C LEU A 224 10.17 -10.96 -3.88
N TRP A 225 11.05 -10.06 -4.36
CA TRP A 225 12.33 -9.80 -3.71
C TRP A 225 12.14 -9.22 -2.30
N ALA A 226 11.31 -8.19 -2.15
CA ALA A 226 11.05 -7.59 -0.85
C ALA A 226 10.50 -8.61 0.15
N GLY A 227 9.59 -9.48 -0.30
CA GLY A 227 9.02 -10.53 0.53
C GLY A 227 10.05 -11.59 0.94
N TYR A 228 10.85 -12.10 0.01
CA TYR A 228 11.72 -13.25 0.31
C TYR A 228 12.97 -13.34 -0.58
N GLY A 229 13.45 -12.23 -1.12
CA GLY A 229 14.64 -12.18 -1.98
C GLY A 229 15.96 -12.24 -1.21
N CYS A 230 17.04 -12.50 -1.94
CA CYS A 230 18.39 -12.47 -1.40
C CYS A 230 18.85 -11.03 -1.15
N THR A 231 19.58 -10.85 -0.05
CA THR A 231 20.24 -9.61 0.35
C THR A 231 21.76 -9.74 0.24
N ASP A 232 22.48 -8.66 0.48
CA ASP A 232 23.96 -8.62 0.36
C ASP A 232 24.72 -9.29 1.51
N HIS A 233 24.05 -9.97 2.44
CA HIS A 233 24.69 -10.62 3.57
C HIS A 233 24.51 -12.14 3.56
N THR A 234 25.38 -12.87 4.26
CA THR A 234 25.39 -14.35 4.29
C THR A 234 25.38 -14.86 5.73
N PRO A 235 24.18 -14.98 6.38
CA PRO A 235 24.11 -15.57 7.71
C PRO A 235 24.42 -17.07 7.66
N SER A 236 25.30 -17.54 8.55
CA SER A 236 25.67 -18.97 8.65
C SER A 236 26.10 -19.62 7.33
N GLY A 237 26.77 -18.86 6.47
CA GLY A 237 27.25 -19.36 5.18
C GLY A 237 26.18 -19.55 4.10
N LYS A 238 24.97 -19.02 4.31
CA LYS A 238 23.86 -19.01 3.33
C LYS A 238 23.60 -17.59 2.86
N ALA A 239 23.05 -17.41 1.66
CA ALA A 239 22.58 -16.10 1.24
C ALA A 239 21.48 -15.61 2.20
N GLY A 240 21.64 -14.41 2.75
CA GLY A 240 20.65 -13.75 3.58
C GLY A 240 19.41 -13.41 2.78
N LEU A 241 18.28 -13.34 3.46
CA LEU A 241 17.02 -12.92 2.86
C LEU A 241 16.51 -11.63 3.52
N THR A 242 15.60 -10.97 2.87
CA THR A 242 14.94 -9.75 3.35
C THR A 242 14.21 -9.96 4.68
N VAL A 243 13.87 -11.20 5.04
CA VAL A 243 13.23 -11.56 6.30
C VAL A 243 14.21 -12.20 7.29
N PRO A 244 14.01 -12.05 8.61
CA PRO A 244 14.68 -12.87 9.60
C PRO A 244 14.15 -14.30 9.56
N SER A 245 14.98 -15.29 9.90
CA SER A 245 14.55 -16.67 10.06
C SER A 245 15.22 -17.31 11.25
N ALA A 246 14.47 -18.06 12.04
CA ALA A 246 15.00 -18.77 13.17
C ALA A 246 16.07 -19.78 12.71
N TRP A 247 17.28 -19.67 13.27
CA TRP A 247 18.45 -20.48 12.90
C TRP A 247 18.80 -20.50 11.41
N ALA A 248 18.42 -19.45 10.66
CA ALA A 248 18.57 -19.37 9.21
C ALA A 248 17.94 -20.57 8.47
N ASN A 249 16.82 -21.11 8.96
CA ASN A 249 16.11 -22.22 8.32
C ASN A 249 15.43 -21.79 7.02
N TYR A 250 14.85 -20.57 7.01
CA TYR A 250 14.14 -20.02 5.86
C TYR A 250 13.03 -20.96 5.34
N TYR A 251 11.95 -21.03 6.13
CA TYR A 251 10.88 -22.01 6.01
C TYR A 251 10.06 -21.93 4.72
N LEU A 252 10.04 -20.75 4.05
CA LEU A 252 9.29 -20.55 2.81
C LEU A 252 10.14 -20.70 1.54
N THR A 253 11.39 -21.15 1.65
CA THR A 253 12.23 -21.38 0.47
C THR A 253 11.53 -22.34 -0.49
N ARG A 254 11.28 -21.90 -1.74
CA ARG A 254 10.59 -22.64 -2.81
C ARG A 254 9.10 -22.95 -2.56
N SER A 255 8.48 -22.37 -1.56
CA SER A 255 7.05 -22.57 -1.28
C SER A 255 6.23 -21.28 -1.39
N ILE A 256 6.73 -20.28 -2.10
CA ILE A 256 6.02 -19.07 -2.48
C ILE A 256 5.55 -19.21 -3.93
N TYR A 257 4.27 -18.95 -4.16
CA TYR A 257 3.65 -19.03 -5.47
C TYR A 257 2.99 -17.72 -5.86
N LEU A 258 3.00 -17.42 -7.16
CA LEU A 258 2.36 -16.27 -7.78
C LEU A 258 1.24 -16.75 -8.69
N ALA A 259 0.05 -16.15 -8.62
CA ALA A 259 -1.03 -16.33 -9.56
C ALA A 259 -1.42 -14.99 -10.18
N ASN A 260 -1.34 -14.89 -11.51
CA ASN A 260 -1.72 -13.72 -12.29
C ASN A 260 -2.52 -14.14 -13.55
N GLU A 261 -2.76 -13.23 -14.48
CA GLU A 261 -3.48 -13.46 -15.74
C GLU A 261 -2.82 -14.50 -16.65
N ASN A 262 -1.52 -14.73 -16.51
CA ASN A 262 -0.76 -15.65 -17.35
C ASN A 262 -0.65 -17.06 -16.77
N GLY A 263 -1.05 -17.27 -15.51
CA GLY A 263 -1.02 -18.57 -14.86
C GLY A 263 -0.55 -18.56 -13.42
N VAL A 264 -0.06 -19.71 -12.97
CA VAL A 264 0.49 -19.90 -11.63
C VAL A 264 1.97 -20.25 -11.73
N TYR A 265 2.78 -19.59 -10.89
CA TYR A 265 4.22 -19.70 -10.93
C TYR A 265 4.77 -19.97 -9.53
N ARG A 266 5.86 -20.72 -9.44
CA ARG A 266 6.66 -20.87 -8.24
C ARG A 266 7.80 -19.86 -8.26
N TYR A 267 8.02 -19.15 -7.15
CA TYR A 267 9.16 -18.25 -7.00
C TYR A 267 10.40 -19.01 -6.50
N HIS A 268 11.52 -18.78 -7.16
CA HIS A 268 12.84 -19.26 -6.81
C HIS A 268 13.72 -18.09 -6.39
N ASN A 269 14.13 -18.06 -5.12
CA ASN A 269 14.98 -17.01 -4.56
C ASN A 269 16.42 -17.45 -4.31
N ARG A 270 16.65 -18.77 -4.29
CA ARG A 270 17.96 -19.41 -4.08
C ARG A 270 18.10 -20.63 -4.98
N ASN A 271 19.35 -20.90 -5.39
CA ASN A 271 19.64 -22.15 -6.08
C ASN A 271 19.26 -23.35 -5.21
N PRO A 272 18.54 -24.33 -5.76
CA PRO A 272 18.13 -25.55 -5.07
C PRO A 272 19.28 -26.51 -4.73
N GLY A 273 20.48 -26.29 -5.26
CA GLY A 273 21.63 -27.15 -5.02
C GLY A 273 22.21 -27.06 -3.61
N THR A 274 23.33 -27.69 -3.41
CA THR A 274 24.09 -27.69 -2.14
C THR A 274 24.68 -26.33 -1.79
N ASN A 275 24.81 -25.42 -2.77
CA ASN A 275 25.30 -24.06 -2.57
C ASN A 275 24.17 -23.07 -2.35
N LEU A 276 23.73 -22.94 -1.10
CA LEU A 276 22.69 -21.98 -0.68
C LEU A 276 23.14 -20.51 -0.73
N ASN A 277 24.39 -20.23 -1.14
CA ASN A 277 24.91 -18.87 -1.33
C ASN A 277 24.62 -18.32 -2.71
N THR A 278 23.98 -19.10 -3.57
CA THR A 278 23.70 -18.69 -4.92
C THR A 278 22.35 -18.02 -5.00
N ARG A 279 22.34 -16.79 -5.48
CA ARG A 279 21.12 -16.04 -5.78
C ARG A 279 20.40 -16.70 -6.95
N ASP A 280 19.10 -16.90 -6.79
CA ASP A 280 18.15 -17.15 -7.86
C ASP A 280 17.09 -16.04 -7.77
N HIS A 281 16.53 -15.62 -8.89
CA HIS A 281 15.45 -14.63 -8.91
C HIS A 281 14.59 -14.83 -10.14
N ARG A 282 13.85 -15.92 -10.14
CA ARG A 282 13.00 -16.32 -11.28
C ARG A 282 11.69 -16.91 -10.83
N ILE A 283 10.73 -16.92 -11.74
CA ILE A 283 9.46 -17.63 -11.59
C ILE A 283 9.40 -18.80 -12.58
N GLU A 284 8.97 -19.95 -12.10
CA GLU A 284 8.75 -21.14 -12.90
C GLU A 284 7.24 -21.42 -12.98
N GLN A 285 6.70 -21.45 -14.19
CA GLN A 285 5.29 -21.81 -14.36
C GLN A 285 5.07 -23.25 -13.94
N ILE A 286 4.19 -23.47 -12.96
CA ILE A 286 3.83 -24.82 -12.55
C ILE A 286 2.82 -25.39 -13.54
N ASP A 287 3.02 -26.63 -13.92
CA ASP A 287 2.10 -27.39 -14.75
C ASP A 287 1.34 -28.44 -13.92
N SER A 288 0.43 -29.13 -14.56
CA SER A 288 -0.32 -30.20 -13.94
C SER A 288 0.53 -31.41 -13.54
N SER A 289 1.73 -31.57 -14.12
CA SER A 289 2.67 -32.64 -13.76
C SER A 289 3.26 -32.42 -12.37
N SER A 290 3.42 -31.17 -11.96
CA SER A 290 3.91 -30.79 -10.62
C SER A 290 2.98 -31.26 -9.49
N ALA A 291 1.69 -31.43 -9.78
CA ALA A 291 0.68 -31.92 -8.84
C ALA A 291 0.43 -33.44 -8.95
N GLY A 292 1.18 -34.14 -9.80
CA GLY A 292 0.94 -35.56 -10.09
C GLY A 292 -0.36 -35.82 -10.88
N ARG A 293 -0.94 -34.81 -11.49
CA ARG A 293 -2.16 -34.89 -12.31
C ARG A 293 -1.83 -34.48 -13.75
N GLY A 294 -1.91 -35.36 -14.69
CA GLY A 294 -1.73 -35.07 -16.11
C GLY A 294 -2.83 -34.12 -16.63
N GLY A 295 -2.46 -32.98 -17.21
CA GLY A 295 -3.40 -31.99 -17.76
C GLY A 295 -2.71 -30.72 -18.25
N PRO A 296 -3.42 -29.78 -18.90
CA PRO A 296 -2.83 -28.54 -19.39
C PRO A 296 -2.33 -27.65 -18.25
N ARG A 297 -1.36 -26.78 -18.54
CA ARG A 297 -0.87 -25.77 -17.59
C ARG A 297 -2.05 -24.95 -17.05
N PRO A 298 -2.05 -24.58 -15.75
CA PRO A 298 -3.12 -23.76 -15.23
C PRO A 298 -3.11 -22.41 -15.96
N ALA A 299 -4.19 -22.17 -16.68
CA ALA A 299 -4.53 -20.83 -17.15
C ALA A 299 -4.78 -19.92 -15.94
N ASP A 300 -5.19 -18.68 -16.18
CA ASP A 300 -5.57 -17.74 -15.12
C ASP A 300 -6.39 -18.44 -14.01
N ALA A 301 -5.80 -18.49 -12.80
CA ALA A 301 -6.40 -19.16 -11.65
C ALA A 301 -7.09 -18.17 -10.70
N ARG A 302 -7.06 -16.85 -10.97
CA ARG A 302 -7.54 -15.81 -10.05
C ARG A 302 -9.00 -16.00 -9.65
N GLY A 303 -9.89 -16.21 -10.61
CA GLY A 303 -11.31 -16.46 -10.32
C GLY A 303 -11.57 -17.75 -9.52
N ARG A 304 -10.76 -18.79 -9.72
CA ARG A 304 -10.85 -20.02 -8.91
C ARG A 304 -10.35 -19.82 -7.49
N LEU A 305 -9.31 -19.00 -7.30
CA LEU A 305 -8.81 -18.62 -5.97
C LEU A 305 -9.86 -17.83 -5.18
N GLN A 306 -10.54 -16.86 -5.80
CA GLN A 306 -11.64 -16.12 -5.19
C GLN A 306 -12.78 -17.03 -4.74
N SER A 307 -13.08 -18.07 -5.53
CA SER A 307 -14.08 -19.07 -5.16
C SER A 307 -13.60 -20.03 -4.06
N ALA A 308 -12.30 -20.20 -3.91
CA ALA A 308 -11.68 -21.12 -2.95
C ALA A 308 -11.53 -20.51 -1.55
N VAL A 309 -11.45 -19.19 -1.43
CA VAL A 309 -11.16 -18.49 -0.18
C VAL A 309 -12.22 -17.44 0.09
N SER A 310 -12.87 -17.55 1.23
CA SER A 310 -13.89 -16.58 1.65
C SER A 310 -13.28 -15.20 1.94
N GLY A 311 -13.88 -14.14 1.39
CA GLY A 311 -13.42 -12.78 1.62
C GLY A 311 -12.11 -12.42 0.90
N LEU A 312 -11.62 -13.23 -0.03
CA LEU A 312 -10.47 -12.88 -0.86
C LEU A 312 -10.86 -11.75 -1.82
N PRO A 313 -10.25 -10.55 -1.74
CA PRO A 313 -10.58 -9.45 -2.64
C PRO A 313 -10.19 -9.77 -4.08
N GLN A 314 -10.92 -9.21 -5.03
CA GLN A 314 -10.54 -9.30 -6.44
C GLN A 314 -9.28 -8.47 -6.69
N ALA A 315 -8.19 -9.12 -7.10
CA ALA A 315 -6.91 -8.49 -7.37
C ALA A 315 -6.27 -9.02 -8.66
N PRO A 316 -5.43 -8.22 -9.35
CA PRO A 316 -4.74 -8.67 -10.56
C PRO A 316 -3.65 -9.72 -10.26
N CYS A 317 -3.17 -9.79 -9.02
CA CYS A 317 -2.08 -10.68 -8.62
C CYS A 317 -2.31 -11.22 -7.20
N TYR A 318 -2.09 -12.51 -7.01
CA TYR A 318 -2.10 -13.17 -5.70
C TYR A 318 -0.76 -13.86 -5.46
N ILE A 319 -0.20 -13.66 -4.27
CA ILE A 319 0.97 -14.39 -3.81
C ILE A 319 0.53 -15.34 -2.70
N ILE A 320 0.75 -16.64 -2.92
CA ILE A 320 0.31 -17.71 -2.02
C ILE A 320 1.54 -18.17 -1.24
N LEU A 321 1.51 -17.94 0.08
CA LEU A 321 2.56 -18.30 1.00
C LEU A 321 2.28 -19.69 1.57
N CYS A 322 3.13 -20.65 1.22
CA CYS A 322 2.97 -22.04 1.64
C CYS A 322 4.11 -22.48 2.57
N LEU A 323 3.83 -23.45 3.41
CA LEU A 323 4.83 -24.19 4.17
C LEU A 323 4.93 -25.62 3.64
N ASP A 324 6.15 -26.15 3.56
CA ASP A 324 6.32 -27.59 3.39
C ASP A 324 5.64 -28.33 4.54
N SER A 325 5.10 -29.52 4.26
CA SER A 325 4.35 -30.33 5.23
C SER A 325 5.13 -30.62 6.52
N SER A 326 6.46 -30.62 6.45
CA SER A 326 7.35 -30.81 7.61
C SER A 326 7.37 -29.60 8.56
N TYR A 327 6.94 -28.42 8.12
CA TYR A 327 6.95 -27.18 8.87
C TYR A 327 5.55 -26.70 9.30
N VAL A 328 4.51 -27.37 8.87
CA VAL A 328 3.13 -27.02 9.25
C VAL A 328 2.95 -27.14 10.77
N GLY A 329 2.40 -26.09 11.39
CA GLY A 329 2.20 -26.01 12.83
C GLY A 329 3.43 -25.59 13.64
N GLN A 330 4.55 -25.27 12.98
CA GLN A 330 5.70 -24.66 13.66
C GLN A 330 5.50 -23.14 13.77
N GLU A 331 5.47 -22.63 14.99
CA GLU A 331 5.24 -21.20 15.28
C GLU A 331 6.21 -20.28 14.52
N TYR A 332 7.50 -20.61 14.49
CA TYR A 332 8.52 -19.83 13.75
C TYR A 332 8.25 -19.77 12.23
N ALA A 333 7.70 -20.84 11.66
CA ALA A 333 7.38 -20.87 10.24
C ALA A 333 6.15 -19.99 9.92
N ILE A 334 5.15 -20.00 10.78
CA ILE A 334 3.96 -19.13 10.64
C ILE A 334 4.36 -17.66 10.86
N LEU A 335 5.21 -17.38 11.84
CA LEU A 335 5.76 -16.05 12.09
C LEU A 335 6.53 -15.53 10.86
N GLU A 336 7.38 -16.37 10.25
CA GLU A 336 8.11 -16.03 9.03
C GLU A 336 7.18 -15.76 7.85
N THR A 337 6.06 -16.47 7.76
CA THR A 337 5.01 -16.17 6.78
C THR A 337 4.47 -14.74 6.95
N GLY A 338 4.30 -14.30 8.19
CA GLY A 338 3.93 -12.92 8.52
C GLY A 338 5.02 -11.91 8.15
N PHE A 339 6.31 -12.23 8.35
CA PHE A 339 7.41 -11.36 7.92
C PHE A 339 7.38 -11.12 6.41
N VAL A 340 7.18 -12.17 5.63
CA VAL A 340 7.09 -12.08 4.16
C VAL A 340 5.96 -11.16 3.76
N ALA A 341 4.77 -11.34 4.33
CA ALA A 341 3.61 -10.51 4.03
C ALA A 341 3.83 -9.05 4.45
N GLY A 342 4.43 -8.81 5.62
CA GLY A 342 4.75 -7.46 6.10
C GLY A 342 5.69 -6.71 5.17
N ASN A 343 6.76 -7.37 4.72
CA ASN A 343 7.67 -6.78 3.74
C ASN A 343 7.00 -6.49 2.40
N MET A 344 6.12 -7.39 1.93
CA MET A 344 5.37 -7.17 0.70
C MET A 344 4.43 -5.96 0.80
N LEU A 345 3.78 -5.75 1.95
CA LEU A 345 2.95 -4.57 2.18
C LEU A 345 3.77 -3.27 2.15
N ILE A 346 4.89 -3.25 2.88
CA ILE A 346 5.75 -2.07 2.95
C ILE A 346 6.31 -1.73 1.56
N GLN A 347 6.79 -2.73 0.83
CA GLN A 347 7.29 -2.52 -0.54
C GLN A 347 6.17 -2.17 -1.53
N ALA A 348 5.01 -2.80 -1.44
CA ALA A 348 3.86 -2.44 -2.28
C ALA A 348 3.52 -0.95 -2.12
N THR A 349 3.44 -0.48 -0.87
CA THR A 349 3.22 0.94 -0.58
C THR A 349 4.32 1.82 -1.18
N ALA A 350 5.59 1.40 -1.06
CA ALA A 350 6.73 2.17 -1.58
C ALA A 350 6.73 2.32 -3.11
N ILE A 351 6.02 1.45 -3.84
CA ILE A 351 5.88 1.51 -5.31
C ILE A 351 4.44 1.76 -5.75
N ASP A 352 3.66 2.46 -4.92
CA ASP A 352 2.28 2.90 -5.18
C ASP A 352 1.29 1.75 -5.48
N LEU A 353 1.53 0.57 -4.92
CA LEU A 353 0.61 -0.56 -4.97
C LEU A 353 -0.14 -0.72 -3.65
N GLY A 354 -1.31 -1.33 -3.74
CA GLY A 354 -2.09 -1.81 -2.59
C GLY A 354 -1.78 -3.28 -2.27
N CYS A 355 -2.01 -3.64 -1.01
CA CYS A 355 -1.80 -4.99 -0.50
C CYS A 355 -2.95 -5.38 0.45
N HIS A 356 -3.33 -6.66 0.44
CA HIS A 356 -4.28 -7.25 1.38
C HIS A 356 -3.84 -8.64 1.79
N PHE A 357 -4.15 -9.03 3.02
CA PHE A 357 -3.81 -10.34 3.56
C PHE A 357 -5.05 -11.17 3.88
N ASN A 358 -5.01 -12.44 3.47
CA ASN A 358 -5.94 -13.46 3.93
C ASN A 358 -5.12 -14.53 4.68
N PRO A 359 -4.87 -14.35 5.99
CA PRO A 359 -4.14 -15.31 6.82
C PRO A 359 -5.05 -16.41 7.36
N ALA A 360 -4.46 -17.36 8.08
CA ALA A 360 -5.17 -18.39 8.85
C ALA A 360 -6.18 -19.21 8.01
N LEU A 361 -5.78 -19.60 6.81
CA LEU A 361 -6.58 -20.40 5.89
C LEU A 361 -7.04 -21.72 6.54
N THR A 362 -8.32 -22.02 6.44
CA THR A 362 -8.87 -23.29 6.90
C THR A 362 -8.35 -24.47 6.07
N SER A 363 -8.37 -25.67 6.64
CA SER A 363 -7.94 -26.88 5.92
C SER A 363 -8.75 -27.15 4.64
N THR A 364 -9.99 -26.66 4.56
CA THR A 364 -10.83 -26.75 3.37
C THR A 364 -10.35 -25.78 2.30
N GLU A 365 -10.07 -24.52 2.67
CA GLU A 365 -9.53 -23.51 1.76
C GLU A 365 -8.15 -23.90 1.25
N GLN A 366 -7.27 -24.43 2.09
CA GLN A 366 -5.95 -24.94 1.69
C GLN A 366 -6.03 -25.97 0.57
N LYS A 367 -6.92 -26.97 0.72
CA LYS A 367 -7.16 -27.99 -0.31
C LYS A 367 -7.79 -27.41 -1.58
N SER A 368 -8.70 -26.45 -1.43
CA SER A 368 -9.34 -25.77 -2.55
C SER A 368 -8.33 -24.92 -3.35
N ILE A 369 -7.41 -24.22 -2.67
CA ILE A 369 -6.30 -23.48 -3.28
C ILE A 369 -5.39 -24.43 -4.05
N GLN A 370 -4.95 -25.55 -3.45
CA GLN A 370 -4.12 -26.55 -4.11
C GLN A 370 -4.80 -27.09 -5.37
N SER A 371 -6.11 -27.35 -5.31
CA SER A 371 -6.90 -27.81 -6.46
C SER A 371 -7.03 -26.74 -7.55
N ALA A 372 -7.22 -25.47 -7.16
CA ALA A 372 -7.37 -24.35 -8.09
C ALA A 372 -6.08 -23.97 -8.82
N THR A 373 -4.92 -24.24 -8.22
CA THR A 373 -3.61 -23.73 -8.64
C THR A 373 -2.61 -24.79 -9.06
N ASN A 374 -2.91 -26.08 -8.84
CA ASN A 374 -1.96 -27.20 -8.99
C ASN A 374 -0.71 -27.10 -8.08
N ILE A 375 -0.75 -26.34 -7.00
CA ILE A 375 0.31 -26.34 -5.97
C ILE A 375 0.42 -27.76 -5.41
N PRO A 376 1.65 -28.33 -5.28
CA PRO A 376 1.86 -29.67 -4.75
C PRO A 376 1.23 -29.87 -3.38
N ALA A 377 0.68 -31.06 -3.12
CA ALA A 377 0.04 -31.37 -1.83
C ALA A 377 1.02 -31.32 -0.63
N SER A 378 2.32 -31.41 -0.87
CA SER A 378 3.36 -31.21 0.15
C SER A 378 3.55 -29.74 0.57
N HIS A 379 3.06 -28.78 -0.21
CA HIS A 379 3.12 -27.36 0.09
C HIS A 379 1.74 -26.88 0.56
N ASN A 380 1.64 -26.58 1.84
CA ASN A 380 0.39 -26.23 2.49
C ASN A 380 0.20 -24.72 2.54
N PRO A 381 -0.80 -24.13 1.85
CA PRO A 381 -1.08 -22.70 1.88
C PRO A 381 -1.40 -22.22 3.30
N GLN A 382 -0.73 -21.17 3.76
CA GLN A 382 -0.93 -20.54 5.07
C GLN A 382 -1.61 -19.18 4.97
N ALA A 383 -1.27 -18.42 3.92
CA ALA A 383 -1.83 -17.10 3.68
C ALA A 383 -1.83 -16.77 2.18
N ILE A 384 -2.72 -15.88 1.78
CA ILE A 384 -2.70 -15.23 0.47
C ILE A 384 -2.47 -13.74 0.67
N VAL A 385 -1.55 -13.20 -0.14
CA VAL A 385 -1.29 -11.77 -0.26
C VAL A 385 -1.83 -11.31 -1.62
N SER A 386 -2.85 -10.46 -1.60
CA SER A 386 -3.41 -9.83 -2.79
C SER A 386 -2.66 -8.54 -3.08
N ILE A 387 -2.20 -8.33 -4.31
CA ILE A 387 -1.42 -7.16 -4.74
C ILE A 387 -2.05 -6.59 -6.01
N GLY A 388 -2.14 -5.27 -6.08
CA GLY A 388 -2.65 -4.56 -7.27
C GLY A 388 -2.52 -3.06 -7.13
N SER A 389 -2.76 -2.34 -8.22
CA SER A 389 -2.88 -0.89 -8.16
C SER A 389 -4.08 -0.50 -7.29
N ILE A 390 -3.94 0.58 -6.54
CA ILE A 390 -5.00 1.08 -5.67
C ILE A 390 -6.07 1.72 -6.55
N GLU A 391 -7.34 1.49 -6.24
CA GLU A 391 -8.42 2.27 -6.81
C GLU A 391 -8.50 3.62 -6.09
N VAL A 392 -8.29 4.68 -6.82
CA VAL A 392 -8.45 6.04 -6.31
C VAL A 392 -9.80 6.58 -6.77
N LEU A 393 -10.57 7.10 -5.82
CA LEU A 393 -11.75 7.90 -6.12
C LEU A 393 -11.26 9.32 -6.40
N VAL A 394 -11.53 9.81 -7.61
CA VAL A 394 -11.10 11.14 -8.08
C VAL A 394 -12.30 12.08 -8.08
N PRO A 395 -12.45 12.94 -7.05
CA PRO A 395 -13.45 13.99 -7.08
C PRO A 395 -13.11 15.00 -8.18
N ILE A 396 -14.09 15.32 -9.01
CA ILE A 396 -13.97 16.24 -10.13
C ILE A 396 -14.90 17.41 -9.90
N SER A 397 -14.40 18.62 -10.13
CA SER A 397 -15.20 19.84 -10.09
C SER A 397 -15.11 20.60 -11.41
N VAL A 398 -16.24 21.17 -11.85
CA VAL A 398 -16.34 22.06 -13.00
C VAL A 398 -17.27 23.22 -12.67
N ALA A 399 -16.96 24.39 -13.20
CA ALA A 399 -17.92 25.49 -13.20
C ALA A 399 -18.80 25.41 -14.45
N LEU A 400 -20.12 25.52 -14.29
CA LEU A 400 -21.08 25.55 -15.40
C LEU A 400 -21.53 26.99 -15.63
N GLN A 401 -21.62 27.40 -16.89
CA GLN A 401 -22.17 28.71 -17.27
C GLN A 401 -23.69 28.75 -17.09
N GLY A 402 -24.26 29.96 -16.93
CA GLY A 402 -25.67 30.24 -16.76
C GLY A 402 -26.06 30.56 -15.32
N ASP A 403 -26.13 31.87 -14.98
CA ASP A 403 -26.40 32.37 -13.63
C ASP A 403 -27.81 31.97 -13.12
N ALA A 404 -28.77 31.77 -14.05
CA ALA A 404 -30.15 31.40 -13.73
C ALA A 404 -30.41 29.89 -13.75
N ARG A 405 -29.38 29.06 -13.75
CA ARG A 405 -29.49 27.61 -13.79
C ARG A 405 -30.30 27.08 -12.58
N PRO A 406 -31.43 26.41 -12.80
CA PRO A 406 -32.21 25.83 -11.70
C PRO A 406 -31.49 24.66 -11.05
N ASP A 407 -31.87 24.26 -9.83
CA ASP A 407 -31.18 23.18 -9.12
C ASP A 407 -31.12 21.86 -9.91
N ILE A 408 -32.18 21.53 -10.64
CA ILE A 408 -32.19 20.35 -11.52
C ILE A 408 -31.23 20.49 -12.72
N GLY A 409 -30.93 21.70 -13.14
CA GLY A 409 -30.01 22.00 -14.25
C GLY A 409 -28.55 21.77 -13.93
N TRP A 410 -28.21 21.44 -12.67
CA TRP A 410 -26.87 21.08 -12.25
C TRP A 410 -26.54 19.59 -12.47
N ALA A 411 -27.54 18.76 -12.77
CA ALA A 411 -27.35 17.36 -13.13
C ALA A 411 -27.00 17.27 -14.63
N VAL A 412 -25.72 17.48 -14.96
CA VAL A 412 -25.21 17.48 -16.35
C VAL A 412 -24.40 16.21 -16.58
N PRO A 413 -24.69 15.43 -17.64
CA PRO A 413 -23.84 14.34 -18.04
C PRO A 413 -22.51 14.89 -18.61
N LEU A 414 -21.42 14.39 -18.09
CA LEU A 414 -20.06 14.72 -18.53
C LEU A 414 -19.34 13.47 -19.00
N THR A 415 -18.62 13.56 -20.10
CA THR A 415 -17.62 12.57 -20.49
C THR A 415 -16.27 13.03 -19.97
N VAL A 416 -15.66 12.23 -19.09
CA VAL A 416 -14.33 12.49 -18.51
C VAL A 416 -13.39 11.42 -18.98
N LYS A 417 -12.25 11.81 -19.56
CA LYS A 417 -11.23 10.86 -20.06
C LYS A 417 -9.89 11.15 -19.44
N PHE A 418 -9.18 10.09 -19.10
CA PHE A 418 -7.82 10.12 -18.58
C PHE A 418 -6.88 9.52 -19.60
N PHE A 419 -5.86 10.25 -20.00
CA PHE A 419 -4.85 9.84 -20.96
C PHE A 419 -3.48 9.76 -20.30
N THR A 420 -2.57 8.97 -20.87
CA THR A 420 -1.16 9.01 -20.48
C THR A 420 -0.57 10.40 -20.79
N PRO A 421 0.38 10.90 -19.98
CA PRO A 421 0.96 12.23 -20.21
C PRO A 421 1.55 12.38 -21.61
N GLY A 422 1.20 13.47 -22.28
CA GLY A 422 1.67 13.78 -23.63
C GLY A 422 0.91 13.09 -24.78
N ALA A 423 -0.17 12.36 -24.48
CA ALA A 423 -1.04 11.78 -25.50
C ALA A 423 -1.74 12.84 -26.36
N ASP A 424 -2.06 12.49 -27.58
CA ASP A 424 -2.99 13.25 -28.43
C ASP A 424 -4.43 12.99 -27.95
N ILE A 425 -4.92 13.89 -27.09
CA ILE A 425 -6.25 13.76 -26.44
C ILE A 425 -7.43 13.76 -27.43
N LEU A 426 -7.20 14.10 -28.71
CA LEU A 426 -8.23 14.07 -29.74
C LEU A 426 -8.26 12.74 -30.49
N ASN A 427 -7.12 12.05 -30.61
CA ASN A 427 -6.98 10.89 -31.49
C ASN A 427 -6.57 9.60 -30.75
N ASP A 428 -5.89 9.70 -29.59
CA ASP A 428 -5.44 8.55 -28.85
C ASP A 428 -6.56 7.91 -28.00
N THR A 429 -6.40 6.63 -27.69
CA THR A 429 -7.30 5.93 -26.78
C THR A 429 -7.01 6.32 -25.33
N PRO A 430 -8.02 6.76 -24.55
CA PRO A 430 -7.82 7.07 -23.14
C PRO A 430 -7.53 5.81 -22.32
N ALA A 431 -6.77 5.96 -21.24
CA ALA A 431 -6.57 4.92 -20.25
C ALA A 431 -7.87 4.63 -19.46
N TYR A 432 -8.67 5.68 -19.21
CA TYR A 432 -9.98 5.58 -18.59
C TYR A 432 -10.96 6.53 -19.25
N GLU A 433 -12.22 6.10 -19.37
CA GLU A 433 -13.33 6.92 -19.86
C GLU A 433 -14.55 6.71 -18.97
N PHE A 434 -15.12 7.81 -18.47
CA PHE A 434 -16.29 7.81 -17.60
C PHE A 434 -17.38 8.71 -18.17
N THR A 435 -18.63 8.24 -18.09
CA THR A 435 -19.80 9.10 -18.23
C THR A 435 -20.37 9.35 -16.84
N LEU A 436 -20.22 10.57 -16.35
CA LEU A 436 -20.55 10.96 -14.98
C LEU A 436 -21.69 12.00 -15.00
N THR A 437 -22.58 11.94 -14.03
CA THR A 437 -23.60 12.98 -13.86
C THR A 437 -23.21 13.87 -12.69
N THR A 438 -23.16 15.17 -12.90
CA THR A 438 -22.79 16.12 -11.86
C THR A 438 -23.93 16.37 -10.87
N THR A 439 -23.56 16.86 -9.70
CA THR A 439 -24.47 17.44 -8.71
C THR A 439 -23.95 18.82 -8.30
N LYS A 440 -24.86 19.69 -7.82
CA LYS A 440 -24.47 21.00 -7.31
C LYS A 440 -23.65 20.85 -6.04
N SER A 441 -22.50 21.51 -5.97
CA SER A 441 -21.72 21.58 -4.73
C SER A 441 -22.48 22.33 -3.63
N ALA A 442 -22.29 21.93 -2.39
CA ALA A 442 -22.83 22.63 -1.23
C ALA A 442 -22.23 24.05 -1.09
N THR A 443 -21.08 24.31 -1.68
CA THR A 443 -20.35 25.58 -1.62
C THR A 443 -20.19 26.17 -3.03
N GLY A 444 -21.03 27.12 -3.41
CA GLY A 444 -20.86 27.88 -4.65
C GLY A 444 -21.54 27.27 -5.90
N ASN A 445 -21.30 27.92 -7.05
CA ASN A 445 -21.83 27.53 -8.36
C ASN A 445 -20.86 26.56 -9.07
N VAL A 446 -20.59 25.43 -8.43
CA VAL A 446 -19.69 24.39 -8.93
C VAL A 446 -20.47 23.08 -9.03
N ALA A 447 -20.33 22.39 -10.13
CA ALA A 447 -20.84 21.04 -10.33
C ALA A 447 -19.73 20.03 -9.96
N VAL A 448 -20.10 18.97 -9.25
CA VAL A 448 -19.17 17.94 -8.79
C VAL A 448 -19.63 16.56 -9.23
N CYS A 449 -18.68 15.70 -9.55
CA CYS A 449 -18.87 14.28 -9.80
C CYS A 449 -17.61 13.51 -9.36
N GLU A 450 -17.65 12.19 -9.43
CA GLU A 450 -16.54 11.34 -8.99
C GLU A 450 -16.24 10.27 -10.04
N ALA A 451 -14.96 10.18 -10.45
CA ALA A 451 -14.46 9.05 -11.20
C ALA A 451 -13.91 8.00 -10.21
N THR A 452 -14.34 6.77 -10.37
CA THR A 452 -13.95 5.65 -9.50
C THR A 452 -12.94 4.75 -10.21
N SER A 453 -12.16 4.00 -9.45
CA SER A 453 -11.25 2.98 -9.99
C SER A 453 -10.15 3.52 -10.92
N VAL A 454 -9.65 4.72 -10.64
CA VAL A 454 -8.48 5.27 -11.33
C VAL A 454 -7.23 4.83 -10.57
N ALA A 455 -6.23 4.28 -11.28
CA ALA A 455 -4.94 3.96 -10.65
C ALA A 455 -4.16 5.25 -10.32
N PRO A 456 -3.35 5.29 -9.25
CA PRO A 456 -2.40 6.35 -9.01
C PRO A 456 -1.48 6.54 -10.23
N GLY A 457 -1.13 7.78 -10.54
CA GLY A 457 -0.30 8.09 -11.69
C GLY A 457 -0.47 9.53 -12.16
N THR A 458 0.24 9.90 -13.21
CA THR A 458 0.09 11.20 -13.86
C THR A 458 -0.76 11.04 -15.11
N TYR A 459 -1.74 11.93 -15.29
CA TYR A 459 -2.68 11.86 -16.42
C TYR A 459 -2.89 13.24 -17.05
N ASP A 460 -3.19 13.22 -18.35
CA ASP A 460 -3.84 14.33 -19.03
C ASP A 460 -5.34 14.06 -19.00
N ILE A 461 -6.13 14.98 -18.43
CA ILE A 461 -7.57 14.75 -18.18
C ILE A 461 -8.38 15.69 -19.05
N THR A 462 -9.38 15.16 -19.77
CA THR A 462 -10.35 15.96 -20.52
C THR A 462 -11.74 15.80 -19.92
N VAL A 463 -12.54 16.84 -20.07
CA VAL A 463 -13.96 16.84 -19.70
C VAL A 463 -14.78 17.53 -20.80
N LEU A 464 -15.89 16.91 -21.16
CA LEU A 464 -16.80 17.38 -22.19
C LEU A 464 -18.24 17.21 -21.71
N GLY A 465 -19.04 18.25 -21.78
CA GLY A 465 -20.51 18.20 -21.62
C GLY A 465 -21.22 18.03 -22.95
N GLU A 466 -22.56 17.94 -22.90
CA GLU A 466 -23.40 17.70 -24.09
C GLU A 466 -23.39 18.86 -25.09
N SER A 467 -23.23 20.10 -24.60
CA SER A 467 -23.25 21.34 -25.41
C SER A 467 -22.11 22.29 -25.07
N THR A 468 -21.01 21.74 -24.55
CA THR A 468 -19.86 22.53 -24.10
C THR A 468 -18.63 22.28 -24.94
N LEU A 469 -17.72 23.23 -24.95
CA LEU A 469 -16.37 22.99 -25.42
C LEU A 469 -15.63 22.07 -24.43
N MET A 470 -14.77 21.21 -24.95
CA MET A 470 -13.93 20.32 -24.16
C MET A 470 -12.83 21.09 -23.42
N ASN A 471 -12.73 20.89 -22.11
CA ASN A 471 -11.59 21.34 -21.32
C ASN A 471 -10.54 20.24 -21.20
N ALA A 472 -9.26 20.63 -21.13
CA ALA A 472 -8.14 19.73 -20.89
C ALA A 472 -7.23 20.27 -19.79
N LYS A 473 -6.80 19.40 -18.88
CA LYS A 473 -5.79 19.69 -17.86
C LYS A 473 -4.67 18.67 -17.94
N ARG A 474 -3.44 19.16 -18.09
CA ARG A 474 -2.27 18.32 -18.34
C ARG A 474 -1.51 18.00 -17.08
N ASN A 475 -0.86 16.83 -17.08
CA ASN A 475 0.06 16.37 -16.03
C ASN A 475 -0.56 16.39 -14.63
N VAL A 476 -1.82 15.98 -14.52
CA VAL A 476 -2.51 15.88 -13.21
C VAL A 476 -2.02 14.63 -12.49
N VAL A 477 -1.45 14.82 -11.29
CA VAL A 477 -1.02 13.71 -10.44
C VAL A 477 -2.23 13.20 -9.65
N ILE A 478 -2.55 11.93 -9.81
CA ILE A 478 -3.58 11.21 -9.04
C ILE A 478 -2.88 10.33 -8.01
N SER A 479 -3.18 10.53 -6.74
CA SER A 479 -2.62 9.79 -5.62
C SER A 479 -3.67 9.64 -4.50
N ALA A 480 -3.52 8.68 -3.61
CA ALA A 480 -4.40 8.55 -2.45
C ALA A 480 -3.76 9.21 -1.20
N PRO A 481 -4.51 10.02 -0.40
CA PRO A 481 -5.86 10.52 -0.69
C PRO A 481 -5.86 11.57 -1.81
N GLN A 482 -6.87 11.53 -2.68
CA GLN A 482 -7.00 12.45 -3.79
C GLN A 482 -7.82 13.68 -3.40
N THR A 483 -7.28 14.87 -3.65
CA THR A 483 -8.04 16.13 -3.60
C THR A 483 -8.85 16.32 -4.88
N SER A 484 -9.87 17.18 -4.83
CA SER A 484 -10.70 17.46 -6.01
C SER A 484 -9.86 18.02 -7.17
N VAL A 485 -10.05 17.47 -8.35
CA VAL A 485 -9.46 17.98 -9.60
C VAL A 485 -10.43 19.00 -10.19
N ASP A 486 -10.03 20.27 -10.16
CA ASP A 486 -10.76 21.33 -10.84
C ASP A 486 -10.42 21.35 -12.34
N LEU A 487 -11.43 21.13 -13.17
CA LEU A 487 -11.32 21.15 -14.63
C LEU A 487 -11.87 22.44 -15.25
N GLY A 488 -12.02 23.49 -14.46
CA GLY A 488 -12.34 24.84 -14.90
C GLY A 488 -13.80 25.04 -15.35
N THR A 489 -14.03 26.13 -16.06
CA THR A 489 -15.37 26.49 -16.56
C THR A 489 -15.64 25.82 -17.91
N LEU A 490 -16.71 25.03 -18.00
CA LEU A 490 -17.20 24.50 -19.26
C LEU A 490 -17.93 25.61 -20.03
N LEU A 491 -17.43 25.91 -21.22
CA LEU A 491 -18.00 26.95 -22.08
C LEU A 491 -19.13 26.37 -22.92
N GLU A 492 -20.33 26.85 -22.66
CA GLU A 492 -21.55 26.44 -23.39
C GLU A 492 -21.61 27.07 -24.79
N GLY A 493 -22.39 26.47 -25.68
CA GLY A 493 -22.67 27.01 -27.00
C GLY A 493 -22.40 26.07 -28.17
N ASP A 494 -21.75 24.94 -27.95
CA ASP A 494 -21.45 23.92 -28.96
C ASP A 494 -22.63 22.93 -29.07
N ALA A 495 -23.69 23.34 -29.75
CA ALA A 495 -24.93 22.57 -29.87
C ALA A 495 -24.81 21.38 -30.85
N ASN A 496 -23.85 21.41 -31.78
CA ASN A 496 -23.61 20.33 -32.75
C ASN A 496 -22.46 19.40 -32.33
N ASN A 497 -21.75 19.74 -31.23
CA ASN A 497 -20.64 18.99 -30.65
C ASN A 497 -19.47 18.78 -31.65
N ASP A 498 -19.19 19.84 -32.47
CA ASP A 498 -18.06 19.86 -33.40
C ASP A 498 -16.80 20.51 -32.81
N ASN A 499 -16.84 20.86 -31.53
CA ASN A 499 -15.80 21.51 -30.75
C ASN A 499 -15.48 22.96 -31.18
N VAL A 500 -16.41 23.63 -31.83
CA VAL A 500 -16.30 25.05 -32.21
C VAL A 500 -17.65 25.76 -32.09
N VAL A 501 -17.71 26.82 -31.30
CA VAL A 501 -18.96 27.64 -31.19
C VAL A 501 -19.04 28.57 -32.37
N ASN A 502 -19.97 28.33 -33.31
CA ASN A 502 -20.07 29.04 -34.56
C ASN A 502 -21.49 29.15 -35.15
N PHE A 503 -21.62 29.45 -36.43
CA PHE A 503 -22.92 29.53 -37.11
C PHE A 503 -23.68 28.20 -37.16
N GLY A 504 -22.98 27.06 -37.11
CA GLY A 504 -23.61 25.76 -37.05
C GLY A 504 -24.54 25.63 -35.82
N ASP A 505 -24.05 26.08 -34.68
CA ASP A 505 -24.80 26.06 -33.39
C ASP A 505 -25.96 27.07 -33.38
N CYS A 506 -25.69 28.26 -33.88
CA CYS A 506 -26.69 29.31 -34.07
C CYS A 506 -27.85 28.84 -34.99
N ALA A 507 -27.53 28.08 -36.04
CA ALA A 507 -28.52 27.51 -36.94
C ALA A 507 -29.43 26.53 -36.23
N ILE A 508 -28.88 25.64 -35.37
CA ILE A 508 -29.67 24.71 -34.53
C ILE A 508 -30.57 25.51 -33.58
N MET A 509 -30.02 26.47 -32.84
CA MET A 509 -30.77 27.31 -31.91
C MET A 509 -31.92 28.05 -32.64
N SER A 510 -31.71 28.52 -33.86
CA SER A 510 -32.73 29.24 -34.61
C SER A 510 -33.98 28.42 -34.88
N THR A 511 -33.86 27.11 -35.03
CA THR A 511 -34.99 26.19 -35.28
C THR A 511 -35.90 26.00 -34.06
N CYS A 512 -35.35 26.16 -32.87
CA CYS A 512 -36.01 25.94 -31.59
C CYS A 512 -36.17 27.24 -30.78
N TRP A 513 -35.91 28.39 -31.38
CA TRP A 513 -36.00 29.69 -30.71
C TRP A 513 -37.35 29.92 -30.03
N LEU A 514 -37.31 30.41 -28.79
CA LEU A 514 -38.47 30.61 -27.90
C LEU A 514 -39.26 29.33 -27.63
N ALA A 515 -38.61 28.17 -27.70
CA ALA A 515 -39.23 26.93 -27.27
C ALA A 515 -39.09 26.73 -25.76
N SER A 516 -40.16 26.21 -25.14
CA SER A 516 -40.09 25.61 -23.81
C SER A 516 -39.98 24.08 -23.94
N LYS A 517 -39.53 23.41 -22.90
CA LYS A 517 -39.38 21.94 -22.87
C LYS A 517 -40.65 21.16 -23.18
N ASP A 518 -41.82 21.80 -23.08
CA ASP A 518 -43.13 21.19 -23.37
C ASP A 518 -43.49 21.26 -24.87
N LEU A 519 -42.74 21.96 -25.69
CA LEU A 519 -42.99 22.14 -27.11
C LEU A 519 -42.17 21.14 -27.96
N ALA A 520 -42.82 20.58 -28.98
CA ALA A 520 -42.20 19.61 -29.86
C ALA A 520 -40.93 20.12 -30.59
N LYS A 521 -40.76 21.44 -30.73
CA LYS A 521 -39.60 22.07 -31.33
C LYS A 521 -38.46 22.33 -30.35
N TYR A 522 -38.61 22.00 -29.06
CA TYR A 522 -37.54 22.17 -28.07
C TYR A 522 -36.37 21.24 -28.34
N ASP A 523 -35.17 21.79 -28.32
CA ASP A 523 -33.94 21.04 -28.45
C ASP A 523 -33.03 21.33 -27.24
N ALA A 524 -32.86 20.33 -26.37
CA ALA A 524 -32.11 20.46 -25.12
C ALA A 524 -30.64 20.87 -25.31
N ARG A 525 -30.07 20.62 -26.50
CA ARG A 525 -28.67 21.00 -26.84
C ARG A 525 -28.47 22.52 -26.92
N THR A 526 -29.57 23.31 -27.03
CA THR A 526 -29.52 24.78 -27.12
C THR A 526 -30.10 25.50 -25.90
N ASP A 527 -30.59 24.76 -24.90
CA ASP A 527 -30.96 25.25 -23.56
C ASP A 527 -29.70 25.19 -22.66
N PHE A 528 -28.78 26.11 -22.87
CA PHE A 528 -27.45 26.08 -22.28
C PHE A 528 -27.45 26.33 -20.77
N ASP A 529 -28.39 27.11 -20.24
CA ASP A 529 -28.57 27.32 -18.81
C ASP A 529 -29.49 26.28 -18.17
N ARG A 530 -30.06 25.36 -18.96
CA ARG A 530 -30.96 24.26 -18.57
C ARG A 530 -32.15 24.70 -17.74
N ASN A 531 -32.68 25.88 -18.04
CA ASN A 531 -33.86 26.42 -17.36
C ASN A 531 -35.19 25.92 -17.95
N GLY A 532 -35.16 25.17 -19.05
CA GLY A 532 -36.32 24.64 -19.75
C GLY A 532 -36.90 25.59 -20.82
N PHE A 533 -36.21 26.68 -21.15
CA PHE A 533 -36.59 27.65 -22.14
C PHE A 533 -35.42 28.08 -23.00
N ILE A 534 -35.53 28.01 -24.30
CA ILE A 534 -34.51 28.52 -25.25
C ILE A 534 -34.83 29.99 -25.54
N ASN A 535 -33.99 30.88 -25.01
CA ASN A 535 -34.26 32.32 -25.00
C ASN A 535 -32.97 33.16 -25.10
N LEU A 536 -33.07 34.45 -24.77
CA LEU A 536 -31.96 35.38 -24.85
C LEU A 536 -30.78 35.01 -23.92
N ALA A 537 -31.06 34.36 -22.80
CA ALA A 537 -29.97 33.92 -21.89
C ALA A 537 -29.06 32.92 -22.57
N ASP A 538 -29.62 31.93 -23.29
CA ASP A 538 -28.88 30.94 -24.06
C ASP A 538 -28.11 31.58 -25.23
N LEU A 539 -28.76 32.51 -25.94
CA LEU A 539 -28.08 33.25 -27.00
C LEU A 539 -26.91 34.08 -26.46
N CYS A 540 -27.00 34.64 -25.27
CA CYS A 540 -25.90 35.36 -24.62
C CYS A 540 -24.74 34.42 -24.30
N LEU A 541 -24.99 33.18 -23.85
CA LEU A 541 -23.98 32.19 -23.60
C LEU A 541 -23.25 31.78 -24.91
N LEU A 542 -23.99 31.48 -25.97
CA LEU A 542 -23.44 31.22 -27.29
C LEU A 542 -22.61 32.40 -27.80
N ALA A 543 -23.10 33.61 -27.69
CA ALA A 543 -22.39 34.82 -28.15
C ALA A 543 -21.13 35.11 -27.32
N ALA A 544 -21.16 34.86 -26.02
CA ALA A 544 -19.98 35.04 -25.16
C ALA A 544 -18.83 34.08 -25.51
N ASN A 545 -19.17 32.91 -26.05
CA ASN A 545 -18.20 31.89 -26.44
C ASN A 545 -17.95 31.83 -27.97
N TRP A 546 -18.46 32.82 -28.74
CA TRP A 546 -18.39 32.85 -30.18
C TRP A 546 -16.98 32.72 -30.72
N LEU A 547 -16.79 31.85 -31.71
CA LEU A 547 -15.51 31.47 -32.33
C LEU A 547 -14.46 30.87 -31.37
N ARG A 548 -14.87 30.42 -30.19
CA ARG A 548 -14.01 29.59 -29.36
C ARG A 548 -14.01 28.16 -29.85
N SER A 549 -12.90 27.46 -29.64
CA SER A 549 -12.71 26.05 -30.03
C SER A 549 -11.99 25.27 -28.97
N SER A 550 -12.27 23.97 -28.91
CA SER A 550 -11.60 22.98 -28.03
C SER A 550 -10.24 22.54 -28.60
N PRO A 551 -9.34 22.02 -27.74
CA PRO A 551 -9.48 21.98 -26.28
C PRO A 551 -9.20 23.33 -25.62
N ILE A 552 -9.88 23.60 -24.52
CA ILE A 552 -9.57 24.72 -23.64
C ILE A 552 -8.58 24.21 -22.60
N GLU A 553 -7.33 24.65 -22.67
CA GLU A 553 -6.29 24.24 -21.72
C GLU A 553 -6.48 24.94 -20.38
N ILE A 554 -6.63 24.14 -19.31
CA ILE A 554 -6.74 24.61 -17.93
C ILE A 554 -5.34 24.62 -17.31
N THR A 555 -4.88 25.81 -16.99
CA THR A 555 -3.60 25.97 -16.30
C THR A 555 -3.67 25.43 -14.89
N PRO A 556 -2.56 24.87 -14.36
CA PRO A 556 -2.48 24.28 -13.02
C PRO A 556 -2.91 25.22 -11.90
#